data_e92f5f8aa9516ec48eedfba72f69531f
#
_entry.id   e92f5f8aa9516ec48eedfba72f69531f
#
_cell.length_a   1.000
_cell.length_b   1.000
_cell.length_c   1.000
_cell.angle_alpha   90.00
_cell.angle_beta   90.00
_cell.angle_gamma   90.00
#
_symmetry.space_group_name_H-M   'P 1'
#
loop_
_entity.id
_entity.type
_entity.pdbx_description
1 polymer ?
#
loop_
_entity_poly.entity_id
_entity_poly.type
_entity_poly.pdbx_seq_one_letter_code
_entity_poly.pdbx_strand_id
1 'polypeptide(L)'
;VEAWELNAREQIRSLVAAYNALGDRGRFDALMDLFAEDAVMDVGDGRSYEGLDQIRTIFTGTRDSILDGETDGGNGGPRFLQHHTTGLHITMAGSAEADGHSYFTVMTDSGIDHWGRYQDTYRPVEDQWRFASRRVRTDGTTPGGWADRRLNGPTT
;
A
#
# COMPACT_ATOMS: atom_id res chain seq x y z
N VAL A 1 21.82 -0.09 -20.21
CA VAL A 1 21.19 -0.78 -19.07
C VAL A 1 21.62 -2.23 -19.07
N GLU A 2 22.21 -2.70 -17.98
CA GLU A 2 22.67 -4.07 -17.84
C GLU A 2 21.50 -5.04 -17.68
N ALA A 3 21.68 -6.31 -18.06
CA ALA A 3 20.62 -7.33 -17.99
C ALA A 3 20.08 -7.54 -16.57
N TRP A 4 20.95 -7.50 -15.55
CA TRP A 4 20.52 -7.58 -14.16
C TRP A 4 19.61 -6.40 -13.75
N GLU A 5 19.89 -5.20 -14.25
CA GLU A 5 19.09 -4.02 -13.93
C GLU A 5 17.70 -4.10 -14.58
N LEU A 6 17.61 -4.58 -15.82
CA LEU A 6 16.33 -4.82 -16.48
C LEU A 6 15.48 -5.82 -15.69
N ASN A 7 16.11 -6.92 -15.26
CA ASN A 7 15.43 -7.94 -14.45
C ASN A 7 14.97 -7.38 -13.09
N ALA A 8 15.82 -6.63 -12.40
CA ALA A 8 15.47 -5.99 -11.13
C ALA A 8 14.30 -5.03 -11.26
N ARG A 9 14.32 -4.16 -12.27
CA ARG A 9 13.23 -3.22 -12.55
C ARG A 9 11.90 -3.91 -12.85
N GLU A 10 11.93 -5.03 -13.59
CA GLU A 10 10.74 -5.81 -13.90
C GLU A 10 10.19 -6.52 -12.65
N GLN A 11 11.07 -7.11 -11.83
CA GLN A 11 10.66 -7.67 -10.55
C GLN A 11 10.00 -6.63 -9.63
N ILE A 12 10.57 -5.41 -9.55
CA ILE A 12 9.99 -4.32 -8.75
C ILE A 12 8.64 -3.87 -9.32
N ARG A 13 8.46 -3.78 -10.64
CA ARG A 13 7.14 -3.47 -11.24
C ARG A 13 6.11 -4.54 -10.88
N SER A 14 6.47 -5.80 -11.02
CA SER A 14 5.62 -6.94 -10.66
C SER A 14 5.28 -6.94 -9.17
N LEU A 15 6.25 -6.62 -8.30
CA LEU A 15 6.07 -6.49 -6.86
C LEU A 15 5.03 -5.41 -6.50
N VAL A 16 5.15 -4.22 -7.10
CA VAL A 16 4.21 -3.12 -6.85
C VAL A 16 2.81 -3.45 -7.37
N ALA A 17 2.70 -4.11 -8.52
CA ALA A 17 1.41 -4.55 -9.03
C ALA A 17 0.78 -5.65 -8.14
N ALA A 18 1.58 -6.61 -7.67
CA ALA A 18 1.12 -7.67 -6.78
C ALA A 18 0.61 -7.13 -5.44
N TYR A 19 1.24 -6.07 -4.90
CA TYR A 19 0.81 -5.42 -3.66
C TYR A 19 -0.67 -5.00 -3.72
N ASN A 20 -1.08 -4.29 -4.76
CA ASN A 20 -2.46 -3.89 -4.93
C ASN A 20 -3.39 -5.10 -5.15
N ALA A 21 -3.00 -6.01 -6.05
CA ALA A 21 -3.81 -7.17 -6.39
C ALA A 21 -4.08 -8.09 -5.20
N LEU A 22 -3.10 -8.30 -4.33
CA LEU A 22 -3.22 -9.15 -3.15
C LEU A 22 -3.91 -8.42 -1.99
N GLY A 23 -3.57 -7.16 -1.76
CA GLY A 23 -4.15 -6.33 -0.70
C GLY A 23 -5.65 -6.15 -0.91
N ASP A 24 -6.08 -5.75 -2.10
CA ASP A 24 -7.49 -5.52 -2.43
C ASP A 24 -8.35 -6.79 -2.32
N ARG A 25 -7.73 -7.97 -2.49
CA ARG A 25 -8.41 -9.27 -2.37
C ARG A 25 -8.31 -9.91 -0.99
N GLY A 26 -7.67 -9.27 -0.03
CA GLY A 26 -7.49 -9.81 1.31
C GLY A 26 -6.55 -11.02 1.40
N ARG A 27 -5.66 -11.20 0.41
CA ARG A 27 -4.67 -12.28 0.36
C ARG A 27 -3.44 -11.93 1.19
N PHE A 28 -3.62 -11.77 2.51
CA PHE A 28 -2.60 -11.17 3.38
C PHE A 28 -1.38 -12.06 3.61
N ASP A 29 -1.49 -13.37 3.55
CA ASP A 29 -0.31 -14.26 3.62
C ASP A 29 0.62 -14.01 2.42
N ALA A 30 0.08 -14.07 1.20
CA ALA A 30 0.84 -13.79 -0.01
C ALA A 30 1.30 -12.31 -0.08
N LEU A 31 0.54 -11.38 0.48
CA LEU A 31 0.93 -9.98 0.58
C LEU A 31 2.17 -9.80 1.47
N MET A 32 2.25 -10.52 2.59
CA MET A 32 3.43 -10.45 3.47
C MET A 32 4.69 -10.99 2.80
N ASP A 33 4.57 -11.94 1.89
CA ASP A 33 5.70 -12.45 1.10
C ASP A 33 6.35 -11.40 0.19
N LEU A 34 5.67 -10.28 -0.05
CA LEU A 34 6.21 -9.17 -0.84
C LEU A 34 7.20 -8.30 -0.04
N PHE A 35 7.22 -8.42 1.26
CA PHE A 35 8.05 -7.63 2.16
C PHE A 35 9.26 -8.43 2.65
N ALA A 36 10.37 -7.73 2.89
CA ALA A 36 11.47 -8.30 3.65
C ALA A 36 11.03 -8.54 5.10
N GLU A 37 11.61 -9.52 5.78
CA GLU A 37 11.20 -9.92 7.14
C GLU A 37 11.25 -8.76 8.16
N ASP A 38 12.25 -7.89 8.02
CA ASP A 38 12.47 -6.69 8.83
C ASP A 38 11.97 -5.40 8.17
N ALA A 39 11.08 -5.50 7.18
CA ALA A 39 10.53 -4.34 6.49
C ALA A 39 9.85 -3.36 7.45
N VAL A 40 9.80 -2.10 7.02
CA VAL A 40 9.16 -1.02 7.78
C VAL A 40 8.05 -0.38 6.94
N MET A 41 6.88 -0.19 7.54
CA MET A 41 5.78 0.53 6.90
C MET A 41 5.33 1.71 7.76
N ASP A 42 5.17 2.88 7.11
CA ASP A 42 4.68 4.11 7.71
C ASP A 42 3.47 4.59 6.92
N VAL A 43 2.30 4.60 7.52
CA VAL A 43 1.04 4.99 6.89
C VAL A 43 0.57 6.40 7.25
N GLY A 44 1.42 7.18 7.94
CA GLY A 44 1.13 8.57 8.29
C GLY A 44 0.27 8.75 9.54
N ASP A 45 0.09 7.72 10.34
CA ASP A 45 -0.67 7.75 11.61
C ASP A 45 0.20 8.05 12.84
N GLY A 46 1.48 8.42 12.60
CA GLY A 46 2.46 8.72 13.66
C GLY A 46 3.15 7.49 14.21
N ARG A 47 2.89 6.29 13.65
CA ARG A 47 3.55 5.04 14.05
C ARG A 47 4.42 4.48 12.93
N SER A 48 5.44 3.73 13.32
CA SER A 48 6.25 2.88 12.46
C SER A 48 5.88 1.43 12.73
N TYR A 49 5.54 0.69 11.69
CA TYR A 49 5.22 -0.72 11.76
C TYR A 49 6.42 -1.51 11.29
N GLU A 50 7.07 -2.23 12.19
CA GLU A 50 8.33 -2.94 11.95
C GLU A 50 8.11 -4.46 11.95
N GLY A 51 8.53 -5.11 10.86
CA GLY A 51 8.37 -6.54 10.66
C GLY A 51 6.99 -6.96 10.19
N LEU A 52 6.91 -8.17 9.67
CA LEU A 52 5.72 -8.69 8.98
C LEU A 52 4.46 -8.73 9.86
N ASP A 53 4.61 -9.09 11.13
CA ASP A 53 3.47 -9.19 12.04
C ASP A 53 2.81 -7.83 12.28
N GLN A 54 3.61 -6.78 12.49
CA GLN A 54 3.08 -5.44 12.68
C GLN A 54 2.51 -4.88 11.37
N ILE A 55 3.18 -5.07 10.24
CA ILE A 55 2.69 -4.64 8.92
C ILE A 55 1.35 -5.29 8.61
N ARG A 56 1.19 -6.59 8.91
CA ARG A 56 -0.06 -7.32 8.72
C ARG A 56 -1.24 -6.66 9.43
N THR A 57 -1.03 -6.10 10.61
CA THR A 57 -2.11 -5.45 11.39
C THR A 57 -2.73 -4.25 10.68
N ILE A 58 -1.99 -3.57 9.80
CA ILE A 58 -2.51 -2.47 8.97
C ILE A 58 -3.64 -2.99 8.06
N PHE A 59 -3.39 -4.10 7.39
CA PHE A 59 -4.33 -4.68 6.41
C PHE A 59 -5.52 -5.36 7.08
N THR A 60 -5.29 -6.13 8.15
CA THR A 60 -6.38 -6.76 8.90
C THR A 60 -7.27 -5.72 9.56
N GLY A 61 -6.68 -4.65 10.13
CA GLY A 61 -7.44 -3.55 10.71
C GLY A 61 -8.28 -2.79 9.68
N THR A 62 -7.76 -2.57 8.48
CA THR A 62 -8.51 -1.96 7.38
C THR A 62 -9.68 -2.85 6.94
N ARG A 63 -9.45 -4.15 6.77
CA ARG A 63 -10.52 -5.12 6.43
C ARG A 63 -11.60 -5.12 7.49
N ASP A 64 -11.23 -5.23 8.77
CA ASP A 64 -12.18 -5.29 9.87
C ASP A 64 -13.01 -4.01 9.94
N SER A 65 -12.41 -2.84 9.76
CA SER A 65 -13.10 -1.55 9.68
C SER A 65 -14.12 -1.47 8.52
N ILE A 66 -13.85 -2.12 7.38
CA ILE A 66 -14.80 -2.19 6.27
C ILE A 66 -15.96 -3.11 6.62
N LEU A 67 -15.68 -4.28 7.21
CA LEU A 67 -16.68 -5.29 7.56
C LEU A 67 -17.61 -4.82 8.68
N ASP A 68 -17.06 -4.12 9.68
CA ASP A 68 -17.82 -3.66 10.83
C ASP A 68 -18.71 -2.44 10.51
N GLY A 69 -18.49 -1.77 9.39
CA GLY A 69 -19.26 -0.60 8.96
C GLY A 69 -19.19 0.59 9.92
N GLU A 70 -18.27 0.56 10.90
CA GLU A 70 -18.16 1.54 11.99
C GLU A 70 -17.93 2.98 11.50
N THR A 71 -17.39 3.14 10.30
CA THR A 71 -17.06 4.44 9.75
C THR A 71 -18.22 5.11 9.01
N ASP A 72 -19.37 4.44 8.92
CA ASP A 72 -20.44 4.86 7.99
C ASP A 72 -21.78 5.24 8.66
N GLY A 73 -21.77 5.49 9.98
CA GLY A 73 -22.99 5.91 10.68
C GLY A 73 -24.18 4.94 10.52
N GLY A 74 -23.91 3.67 10.28
CA GLY A 74 -24.91 2.62 10.08
C GLY A 74 -25.30 2.34 8.62
N ASN A 75 -24.68 3.01 7.65
CA ASN A 75 -24.97 2.80 6.22
C ASN A 75 -24.11 1.72 5.54
N GLY A 76 -23.25 1.02 6.29
CA GLY A 76 -22.31 0.04 5.77
C GLY A 76 -21.06 0.67 5.14
N GLY A 77 -19.89 0.07 5.30
CA GLY A 77 -18.65 0.49 4.63
C GLY A 77 -18.69 0.24 3.12
N PRO A 78 -17.67 0.67 2.37
CA PRO A 78 -17.57 0.40 0.96
C PRO A 78 -17.53 -1.11 0.69
N ARG A 79 -18.09 -1.55 -0.43
CA ARG A 79 -18.08 -2.97 -0.83
C ARG A 79 -16.68 -3.46 -1.17
N PHE A 80 -15.83 -2.56 -1.62
CA PHE A 80 -14.45 -2.83 -1.99
C PHE A 80 -13.60 -1.56 -1.87
N LEU A 81 -12.30 -1.76 -1.71
CA LEU A 81 -11.27 -0.77 -1.99
C LEU A 81 -10.46 -1.29 -3.18
N GLN A 82 -10.27 -0.49 -4.21
CA GLN A 82 -9.49 -0.82 -5.38
C GLN A 82 -8.39 0.20 -5.57
N HIS A 83 -7.14 -0.24 -5.39
CA HIS A 83 -5.97 0.62 -5.50
C HIS A 83 -5.45 0.65 -6.94
N HIS A 84 -5.24 1.84 -7.45
CA HIS A 84 -4.62 2.11 -8.75
C HIS A 84 -3.30 2.82 -8.52
N THR A 85 -2.19 2.17 -8.84
CA THR A 85 -0.84 2.77 -8.78
C THR A 85 -0.42 3.25 -10.15
N THR A 86 0.07 4.49 -10.23
CA THR A 86 0.52 5.11 -11.47
C THR A 86 1.86 5.84 -11.26
N GLY A 87 2.55 6.13 -12.37
CA GLY A 87 3.76 6.94 -12.37
C GLY A 87 4.92 6.32 -11.59
N LEU A 88 5.02 4.98 -11.55
CA LEU A 88 6.12 4.31 -10.84
C LEU A 88 7.46 4.67 -11.46
N HIS A 89 8.27 5.40 -10.71
CA HIS A 89 9.65 5.74 -11.02
C HIS A 89 10.57 4.94 -10.11
N ILE A 90 11.51 4.21 -10.69
CA ILE A 90 12.46 3.36 -9.97
C ILE A 90 13.88 3.93 -10.18
N THR A 91 14.60 4.17 -9.10
CA THR A 91 16.01 4.56 -9.09
C THR A 91 16.83 3.44 -8.50
N MET A 92 17.71 2.84 -9.31
CA MET A 92 18.62 1.80 -8.84
C MET A 92 19.82 2.43 -8.12
N ALA A 93 20.09 2.01 -6.90
CA ALA A 93 21.29 2.36 -6.13
C ALA A 93 22.35 1.22 -6.19
N GLY A 94 22.38 0.49 -7.30
CA GLY A 94 23.21 -0.67 -7.54
C GLY A 94 22.37 -1.96 -7.58
N SER A 95 23.04 -3.10 -7.43
CA SER A 95 22.36 -4.42 -7.51
C SER A 95 21.70 -4.87 -6.20
N ALA A 96 21.90 -4.13 -5.11
CA ALA A 96 21.46 -4.51 -3.77
C ALA A 96 20.35 -3.59 -3.21
N GLU A 97 20.05 -2.47 -3.86
CA GLU A 97 19.09 -1.49 -3.36
C GLU A 97 18.48 -0.68 -4.51
N ALA A 98 17.21 -0.33 -4.36
CA ALA A 98 16.52 0.58 -5.25
C ALA A 98 15.47 1.40 -4.47
N ASP A 99 15.24 2.61 -4.95
CA ASP A 99 14.15 3.47 -4.48
C ASP A 99 13.00 3.49 -5.49
N GLY A 100 11.78 3.64 -4.99
CA GLY A 100 10.59 3.81 -5.80
C GLY A 100 9.73 4.97 -5.33
N HIS A 101 9.14 5.64 -6.29
CA HIS A 101 8.12 6.66 -6.06
C HIS A 101 6.95 6.42 -6.99
N SER A 102 5.74 6.48 -6.46
CA SER A 102 4.52 6.34 -7.27
C SER A 102 3.35 7.09 -6.64
N TYR A 103 2.29 7.27 -7.43
CA TYR A 103 1.01 7.78 -6.95
C TYR A 103 0.02 6.65 -6.82
N PHE A 104 -0.93 6.78 -5.89
CA PHE A 104 -2.07 5.89 -5.81
C PHE A 104 -3.38 6.66 -5.82
N THR A 105 -4.40 6.02 -6.34
CA THR A 105 -5.80 6.42 -6.24
C THR A 105 -6.59 5.21 -5.78
N VAL A 106 -7.47 5.40 -4.81
CA VAL A 106 -8.35 4.33 -4.30
C VAL A 106 -9.77 4.63 -4.73
N MET A 107 -10.38 3.65 -5.35
CA MET A 107 -11.78 3.67 -5.74
C MET A 107 -12.60 2.75 -4.84
N THR A 108 -13.83 3.17 -4.59
CA THR A 108 -14.89 2.38 -3.94
C THR A 108 -16.07 2.26 -4.90
N ASP A 109 -17.12 1.58 -4.48
CA ASP A 109 -18.41 1.54 -5.20
C ASP A 109 -19.10 2.91 -5.30
N SER A 110 -18.63 3.92 -4.56
CA SER A 110 -19.11 5.31 -4.67
C SER A 110 -18.21 6.20 -5.54
N GLY A 111 -17.16 5.66 -6.14
CA GLY A 111 -16.21 6.39 -6.98
C GLY A 111 -14.85 6.60 -6.30
N ILE A 112 -14.14 7.67 -6.66
CA ILE A 112 -12.83 8.00 -6.07
C ILE A 112 -13.03 8.37 -4.59
N ASP A 113 -12.27 7.70 -3.73
CA ASP A 113 -12.35 7.89 -2.28
C ASP A 113 -11.18 8.71 -1.73
N HIS A 114 -9.96 8.30 -2.02
CA HIS A 114 -8.75 9.03 -1.61
C HIS A 114 -7.59 8.74 -2.56
N TRP A 115 -6.55 9.56 -2.43
CA TRP A 115 -5.36 9.47 -3.28
C TRP A 115 -4.12 9.97 -2.54
N GLY A 116 -2.95 9.60 -3.07
CA GLY A 116 -1.69 10.00 -2.44
C GLY A 116 -0.47 9.41 -3.11
N ARG A 117 0.56 9.18 -2.31
CA ARG A 117 1.91 8.81 -2.74
C ARG A 117 2.44 7.63 -1.97
N TYR A 118 3.22 6.80 -2.68
CA TYR A 118 4.13 5.82 -2.09
C TYR A 118 5.57 6.27 -2.29
N GLN A 119 6.37 6.12 -1.24
CA GLN A 119 7.82 6.20 -1.28
C GLN A 119 8.35 4.88 -0.73
N ASP A 120 9.05 4.14 -1.56
CA ASP A 120 9.47 2.79 -1.29
C ASP A 120 10.97 2.64 -1.36
N THR A 121 11.51 1.72 -0.57
CA THR A 121 12.82 1.14 -0.80
C THR A 121 12.69 -0.35 -1.02
N TYR A 122 13.53 -0.88 -1.90
CA TYR A 122 13.52 -2.29 -2.27
C TYR A 122 14.89 -2.89 -2.13
N ARG A 123 14.96 -4.17 -1.80
CA ARG A 123 16.20 -4.95 -1.81
C ARG A 123 15.94 -6.39 -2.23
N PRO A 124 16.94 -7.10 -2.79
CA PRO A 124 16.82 -8.52 -3.06
C PRO A 124 16.91 -9.32 -1.75
N VAL A 125 16.05 -10.33 -1.64
CA VAL A 125 16.07 -11.38 -0.62
C VAL A 125 15.95 -12.69 -1.37
N GLU A 126 16.95 -13.56 -1.30
CA GLU A 126 16.99 -14.83 -2.03
C GLU A 126 16.66 -14.68 -3.52
N ASP A 127 17.33 -13.75 -4.20
CA ASP A 127 17.16 -13.42 -5.63
C ASP A 127 15.78 -12.83 -6.02
N GLN A 128 14.93 -12.52 -5.05
CA GLN A 128 13.66 -11.85 -5.26
C GLN A 128 13.67 -10.44 -4.67
N TRP A 129 13.28 -9.45 -5.45
CA TRP A 129 13.13 -8.09 -4.94
C TRP A 129 11.91 -7.98 -4.04
N ARG A 130 12.08 -7.37 -2.86
CA ARG A 130 11.02 -7.18 -1.85
C ARG A 130 11.00 -5.75 -1.36
N PHE A 131 9.87 -5.32 -0.82
CA PHE A 131 9.81 -4.07 -0.07
C PHE A 131 10.69 -4.16 1.16
N ALA A 132 11.68 -3.27 1.26
CA ALA A 132 12.42 -3.02 2.50
C ALA A 132 11.72 -1.96 3.35
N SER A 133 11.13 -0.95 2.70
CA SER A 133 10.22 -0.02 3.38
C SER A 133 9.14 0.49 2.42
N ARG A 134 8.00 0.90 2.99
CA ARG A 134 6.97 1.65 2.29
C ARG A 134 6.46 2.79 3.16
N ARG A 135 6.50 3.99 2.62
CA ARG A 135 5.87 5.16 3.23
C ARG A 135 4.65 5.54 2.41
N VAL A 136 3.49 5.58 3.08
CA VAL A 136 2.22 6.00 2.48
C VAL A 136 1.86 7.40 2.97
N ARG A 137 1.51 8.28 2.06
CA ARG A 137 0.97 9.59 2.39
C ARG A 137 -0.29 9.84 1.58
N THR A 138 -1.39 10.06 2.28
CA THR A 138 -2.66 10.48 1.68
C THR A 138 -2.60 11.98 1.43
N ASP A 139 -2.74 12.38 0.17
CA ASP A 139 -2.70 13.79 -0.25
C ASP A 139 -4.10 14.43 -0.27
N GLY A 140 -5.15 13.62 -0.41
CA GLY A 140 -6.52 14.10 -0.40
C GLY A 140 -7.54 12.99 -0.27
N THR A 141 -8.76 13.40 0.12
CA THR A 141 -9.92 12.52 0.26
C THR A 141 -11.13 13.18 -0.40
N THR A 142 -12.05 12.35 -0.90
CA THR A 142 -13.36 12.85 -1.33
C THR A 142 -14.20 13.18 -0.10
N PRO A 143 -14.77 14.38 0.01
CA PRO A 143 -15.60 14.77 1.16
C PRO A 143 -16.73 13.77 1.42
N GLY A 144 -16.85 13.29 2.66
CA GLY A 144 -17.82 12.28 3.05
C GLY A 144 -17.48 10.85 2.57
N GLY A 145 -16.32 10.64 1.95
CA GLY A 145 -15.82 9.32 1.58
C GLY A 145 -15.41 8.48 2.79
N TRP A 146 -15.10 7.21 2.56
CA TRP A 146 -14.70 6.29 3.62
C TRP A 146 -13.41 6.75 4.34
N ALA A 147 -12.38 7.15 3.58
CA ALA A 147 -11.14 7.64 4.16
C ALA A 147 -11.30 9.00 4.84
N ASP A 148 -12.15 9.89 4.30
CA ASP A 148 -12.42 11.19 4.88
C ASP A 148 -13.02 11.04 6.29
N ARG A 149 -14.02 10.18 6.46
CA ARG A 149 -14.63 9.91 7.77
C ARG A 149 -13.64 9.28 8.77
N ARG A 150 -12.74 8.42 8.30
CA ARG A 150 -11.69 7.82 9.15
C ARG A 150 -10.64 8.81 9.62
N LEU A 151 -10.23 9.73 8.74
CA LEU A 151 -9.16 10.68 9.02
C LEU A 151 -9.66 11.94 9.73
N ASN A 152 -10.87 12.41 9.41
CA ASN A 152 -11.40 13.70 9.85
C ASN A 152 -12.62 13.58 10.79
N GLY A 153 -13.08 12.35 11.04
CA GLY A 153 -14.30 12.10 11.81
C GLY A 153 -15.60 12.37 11.03
N PRO A 154 -16.79 12.09 11.60
CA PRO A 154 -18.05 12.31 10.92
C PRO A 154 -18.25 13.81 10.63
N THR A 155 -18.57 14.11 9.38
CA THR A 155 -18.96 15.45 8.96
C THR A 155 -20.29 15.77 9.65
N THR A 156 -20.31 16.74 10.56
CA THR A 156 -21.53 17.24 11.23
C THR A 156 -22.44 17.98 10.25
#